data_0463040480d76f1eb1320188938716f7
#
_entry.id   0463040480d76f1eb1320188938716f7
#
_cell.length_a   1.000
_cell.length_b   1.000
_cell.length_c   1.000
_cell.angle_alpha   90.00
_cell.angle_beta   90.00
_cell.angle_gamma   90.00
#
_symmetry.space_group_name_H-M   'P 1'
#
loop_
_entity.id
_entity.type
_entity.pdbx_description
1 polymer ?
#
loop_
_entity_poly.entity_id
_entity_poly.type
_entity_poly.pdbx_seq_one_letter_code
_entity_poly.pdbx_strand_id
1 'polypeptide(L)'
;AALQHLSEHYSKLSLAESFQPAIKLAEHGFKVDLRFVRAVGWVEKRIRKFPRAESIFFKGGEVFELGQVLKQPELAKTLVALAKDVDSFYHGKIAREMVDFVTAAGGNWTLEDLERYEVKEREPVVIEFNGAKIVTAPLPSSGGLVMAQIFHILDGFSFYNQSSSMQAHLVIEAMRRGYNDRARFMGDQTSLTRLYIYYR
;
A
#
# COMPACT_ATOMS: atom_id res chain seq x y z
N ALA A 1 9.16 1.62 9.48
CA ALA A 1 8.42 1.27 10.71
C ALA A 1 7.73 -0.07 10.58
N ALA A 2 6.71 -0.27 9.69
CA ALA A 2 5.94 -1.53 9.64
C ALA A 2 6.82 -2.77 9.39
N LEU A 3 7.75 -2.73 8.44
CA LEU A 3 8.68 -3.85 8.18
C LEU A 3 9.62 -4.10 9.36
N GLN A 4 10.08 -3.04 10.03
CA GLN A 4 10.88 -3.15 11.25
C GLN A 4 10.08 -3.81 12.36
N HIS A 5 8.88 -3.32 12.63
CA HIS A 5 7.98 -3.87 13.64
C HIS A 5 7.65 -5.35 13.39
N LEU A 6 7.36 -5.72 12.13
CA LEU A 6 7.16 -7.12 11.75
C LEU A 6 8.42 -7.97 11.98
N SER A 7 9.60 -7.43 11.69
CA SER A 7 10.86 -8.14 11.90
C SER A 7 11.14 -8.37 13.39
N GLU A 8 10.87 -7.38 14.24
CA GLU A 8 11.15 -7.43 15.67
C GLU A 8 10.18 -8.34 16.45
N HIS A 9 8.90 -8.37 16.02
CA HIS A 9 7.86 -9.05 16.82
C HIS A 9 7.37 -10.38 16.21
N TYR A 10 7.51 -10.56 14.89
CA TYR A 10 6.88 -11.69 14.18
C TYR A 10 7.83 -12.48 13.29
N SER A 11 9.03 -11.99 13.00
CA SER A 11 9.97 -12.67 12.11
C SER A 11 10.98 -13.54 12.86
N LYS A 12 11.42 -14.63 12.19
CA LYS A 12 12.57 -15.42 12.62
C LYS A 12 13.89 -14.92 12.04
N LEU A 13 13.84 -14.14 10.95
CA LEU A 13 14.99 -13.53 10.31
C LEU A 13 15.12 -12.08 10.75
N SER A 14 16.35 -11.61 10.86
CA SER A 14 16.60 -10.19 11.04
C SER A 14 16.14 -9.37 9.84
N LEU A 15 15.88 -8.08 10.05
CA LEU A 15 15.56 -7.17 8.96
C LEU A 15 16.69 -7.09 7.93
N ALA A 16 17.94 -7.13 8.41
CA ALA A 16 19.12 -7.13 7.56
C ALA A 16 19.18 -8.34 6.62
N GLU A 17 18.88 -9.54 7.12
CA GLU A 17 18.79 -10.76 6.31
C GLU A 17 17.62 -10.68 5.32
N SER A 18 16.46 -10.16 5.76
CA SER A 18 15.26 -10.00 4.93
C SER A 18 15.46 -9.00 3.79
N PHE A 19 16.36 -8.03 3.93
CA PHE A 19 16.69 -7.05 2.89
C PHE A 19 17.64 -7.60 1.81
N GLN A 20 18.41 -8.67 2.08
CA GLN A 20 19.42 -9.17 1.14
C GLN A 20 18.89 -9.47 -0.26
N PRO A 21 17.74 -10.14 -0.47
CA PRO A 21 17.21 -10.35 -1.82
C PRO A 21 16.89 -9.05 -2.54
N ALA A 22 16.31 -8.08 -1.84
CA ALA A 22 15.97 -6.78 -2.42
C ALA A 22 17.22 -5.96 -2.78
N ILE A 23 18.25 -5.98 -1.93
CA ILE A 23 19.55 -5.34 -2.21
C ILE A 23 20.17 -5.94 -3.47
N LYS A 24 20.22 -7.27 -3.57
CA LYS A 24 20.76 -7.95 -4.75
C LYS A 24 20.00 -7.60 -6.04
N LEU A 25 18.66 -7.56 -5.98
CA LEU A 25 17.83 -7.20 -7.13
C LEU A 25 18.03 -5.72 -7.53
N ALA A 26 18.15 -4.83 -6.56
CA ALA A 26 18.40 -3.42 -6.84
C ALA A 26 19.80 -3.20 -7.46
N GLU A 27 20.82 -3.88 -6.96
CA GLU A 27 22.22 -3.75 -7.40
C GLU A 27 22.47 -4.41 -8.76
N HIS A 28 22.08 -5.67 -8.88
CA HIS A 28 22.36 -6.46 -10.10
C HIS A 28 21.28 -6.31 -11.16
N GLY A 29 20.10 -5.86 -10.75
CA GLY A 29 18.94 -5.64 -11.60
C GLY A 29 18.11 -6.89 -11.79
N PHE A 30 16.95 -6.67 -12.39
CA PHE A 30 16.02 -7.73 -12.80
C PHE A 30 15.49 -7.45 -14.21
N LYS A 31 15.11 -8.52 -14.91
CA LYS A 31 14.50 -8.38 -16.25
C LYS A 31 13.07 -7.85 -16.10
N VAL A 32 12.77 -6.74 -16.80
CA VAL A 32 11.40 -6.20 -16.79
C VAL A 32 10.45 -7.10 -17.56
N ASP A 33 9.25 -7.27 -17.01
CA ASP A 33 8.17 -8.02 -17.62
C ASP A 33 7.23 -7.11 -18.44
N LEU A 34 6.28 -7.74 -19.13
CA LEU A 34 5.30 -7.01 -19.93
C LEU A 34 4.40 -6.10 -19.09
N ARG A 35 4.14 -6.47 -17.83
CA ARG A 35 3.33 -5.65 -16.91
C ARG A 35 4.06 -4.35 -16.58
N PHE A 36 5.35 -4.44 -16.28
CA PHE A 36 6.20 -3.27 -16.05
C PHE A 36 6.21 -2.35 -17.27
N VAL A 37 6.51 -2.88 -18.46
CA VAL A 37 6.57 -2.11 -19.70
C VAL A 37 5.25 -1.35 -19.95
N ARG A 38 4.13 -2.04 -19.83
CA ARG A 38 2.79 -1.43 -20.01
C ARG A 38 2.48 -0.37 -18.95
N ALA A 39 2.81 -0.65 -17.69
CA ALA A 39 2.54 0.28 -16.60
C ALA A 39 3.35 1.58 -16.74
N VAL A 40 4.65 1.48 -17.05
CA VAL A 40 5.51 2.65 -17.29
C VAL A 40 5.04 3.42 -18.53
N GLY A 41 4.74 2.73 -19.63
CA GLY A 41 4.21 3.37 -20.84
C GLY A 41 2.89 4.13 -20.59
N TRP A 42 2.00 3.59 -19.76
CA TRP A 42 0.75 4.26 -19.43
C TRP A 42 0.93 5.56 -18.65
N VAL A 43 1.94 5.64 -17.79
CA VAL A 43 2.23 6.84 -16.97
C VAL A 43 3.45 7.62 -17.45
N GLU A 44 3.99 7.33 -18.62
CA GLU A 44 5.20 7.91 -19.20
C GLU A 44 5.23 9.44 -19.08
N LYS A 45 4.17 10.12 -19.57
CA LYS A 45 4.08 11.59 -19.54
C LYS A 45 4.17 12.18 -18.12
N ARG A 46 3.79 11.40 -17.11
CA ARG A 46 3.89 11.83 -15.70
C ARG A 46 5.30 11.62 -15.17
N ILE A 47 5.93 10.48 -15.46
CA ILE A 47 7.29 10.16 -15.00
C ILE A 47 8.28 11.17 -15.59
N ARG A 48 8.16 11.50 -16.89
CA ARG A 48 9.05 12.46 -17.58
C ARG A 48 9.04 13.88 -16.99
N LYS A 49 8.06 14.23 -16.16
CA LYS A 49 8.06 15.49 -15.40
C LYS A 49 9.11 15.52 -14.27
N PHE A 50 9.64 14.36 -13.91
CA PHE A 50 10.57 14.18 -12.79
C PHE A 50 11.88 13.56 -13.30
N PRO A 51 12.94 14.35 -13.56
CA PRO A 51 14.18 13.86 -14.18
C PRO A 51 14.82 12.67 -13.46
N ARG A 52 14.75 12.63 -12.12
CA ARG A 52 15.28 11.49 -11.36
C ARG A 52 14.45 10.21 -11.59
N ALA A 53 13.14 10.31 -11.67
CA ALA A 53 12.29 9.18 -11.99
C ALA A 53 12.50 8.71 -13.44
N GLU A 54 12.63 9.66 -14.37
CA GLU A 54 12.94 9.36 -15.76
C GLU A 54 14.26 8.57 -15.88
N SER A 55 15.31 9.01 -15.22
CA SER A 55 16.62 8.32 -15.26
C SER A 55 16.59 6.89 -14.71
N ILE A 56 15.61 6.55 -13.88
CA ILE A 56 15.41 5.21 -13.30
C ILE A 56 14.57 4.34 -14.23
N PHE A 57 13.42 4.86 -14.69
CA PHE A 57 12.39 4.08 -15.35
C PHE A 57 12.45 4.09 -16.88
N PHE A 58 13.42 4.82 -17.44
CA PHE A 58 13.69 4.84 -18.88
C PHE A 58 15.16 4.50 -19.16
N LYS A 59 15.42 3.93 -20.31
CA LYS A 59 16.76 3.58 -20.77
C LYS A 59 17.07 4.35 -22.04
N GLY A 60 18.06 5.25 -21.99
CA GLY A 60 18.38 6.11 -23.13
C GLY A 60 17.23 7.02 -23.56
N GLY A 61 16.35 7.40 -22.64
CA GLY A 61 15.18 8.22 -22.92
C GLY A 61 13.94 7.45 -23.40
N GLU A 62 14.02 6.13 -23.56
CA GLU A 62 12.92 5.29 -24.02
C GLU A 62 12.42 4.34 -22.91
N VAL A 63 11.17 3.94 -22.97
CA VAL A 63 10.61 2.91 -22.08
C VAL A 63 11.40 1.61 -22.26
N PHE A 64 11.67 0.94 -21.14
CA PHE A 64 12.35 -0.37 -21.20
C PHE A 64 11.59 -1.35 -22.10
N GLU A 65 12.31 -2.09 -22.88
CA GLU A 65 11.78 -3.23 -23.64
C GLU A 65 11.67 -4.47 -22.77
N LEU A 66 10.74 -5.35 -23.13
CA LEU A 66 10.56 -6.64 -22.46
C LEU A 66 11.89 -7.42 -22.34
N GLY A 67 12.24 -7.82 -21.14
CA GLY A 67 13.45 -8.61 -20.84
C GLY A 67 14.73 -7.77 -20.67
N GLN A 68 14.70 -6.47 -20.90
CA GLN A 68 15.82 -5.62 -20.54
C GLN A 68 16.00 -5.55 -19.02
N VAL A 69 17.20 -5.28 -18.56
CA VAL A 69 17.54 -5.27 -17.13
C VAL A 69 17.45 -3.86 -16.56
N LEU A 70 16.56 -3.70 -15.57
CA LEU A 70 16.47 -2.50 -14.74
C LEU A 70 17.36 -2.65 -13.51
N LYS A 71 18.26 -1.69 -13.27
CA LYS A 71 19.10 -1.59 -12.08
C LYS A 71 18.79 -0.31 -11.32
N GLN A 72 18.87 -0.38 -9.99
CA GLN A 72 18.67 0.75 -9.09
C GLN A 72 19.79 0.82 -8.04
N PRO A 73 21.02 1.18 -8.42
CA PRO A 73 22.16 1.14 -7.50
C PRO A 73 22.01 2.09 -6.30
N GLU A 74 21.35 3.23 -6.48
CA GLU A 74 21.08 4.15 -5.36
C GLU A 74 20.09 3.57 -4.35
N LEU A 75 19.07 2.86 -4.84
CA LEU A 75 18.16 2.10 -3.96
C LEU A 75 18.90 0.99 -3.21
N ALA A 76 19.82 0.29 -3.86
CA ALA A 76 20.65 -0.71 -3.20
C ALA A 76 21.45 -0.11 -2.04
N LYS A 77 22.09 1.05 -2.25
CA LYS A 77 22.82 1.77 -1.18
C LYS A 77 21.90 2.16 -0.03
N THR A 78 20.71 2.67 -0.34
CA THR A 78 19.71 3.02 0.68
C THR A 78 19.27 1.79 1.48
N LEU A 79 18.98 0.68 0.82
CA LEU A 79 18.59 -0.57 1.49
C LEU A 79 19.73 -1.14 2.37
N VAL A 80 20.99 -1.04 1.92
CA VAL A 80 22.17 -1.42 2.73
C VAL A 80 22.27 -0.54 3.97
N ALA A 81 22.05 0.77 3.85
CA ALA A 81 22.07 1.67 4.98
C ALA A 81 20.96 1.34 5.99
N LEU A 82 19.73 1.09 5.50
CA LEU A 82 18.58 0.70 6.33
C LEU A 82 18.75 -0.69 6.98
N ALA A 83 19.44 -1.62 6.30
CA ALA A 83 19.77 -2.92 6.88
C ALA A 83 20.73 -2.83 8.06
N LYS A 84 21.55 -1.77 8.12
CA LYS A 84 22.47 -1.49 9.22
C LYS A 84 21.83 -0.68 10.34
N ASP A 85 21.03 0.30 9.96
CA ASP A 85 20.40 1.24 10.88
C ASP A 85 19.07 1.71 10.24
N VAL A 86 18.00 1.01 10.59
CA VAL A 86 16.65 1.31 10.07
C VAL A 86 16.11 2.62 10.59
N ASP A 87 16.60 3.07 11.75
CA ASP A 87 16.17 4.31 12.39
C ASP A 87 16.63 5.55 11.61
N SER A 88 17.67 5.41 10.78
CA SER A 88 18.15 6.48 9.89
C SER A 88 17.10 6.94 8.88
N PHE A 89 16.03 6.13 8.63
CA PHE A 89 14.89 6.51 7.81
C PHE A 89 14.03 7.59 8.47
N TYR A 90 13.94 7.61 9.79
CA TYR A 90 13.07 8.51 10.56
C TYR A 90 13.84 9.64 11.23
N HIS A 91 15.08 9.40 11.69
CA HIS A 91 15.85 10.33 12.52
C HIS A 91 17.22 10.69 11.93
N GLY A 92 17.67 9.99 10.87
CA GLY A 92 19.02 10.10 10.37
C GLY A 92 19.20 10.94 9.10
N LYS A 93 20.26 10.58 8.36
CA LYS A 93 20.62 11.22 7.10
C LYS A 93 19.52 11.06 6.05
N ILE A 94 18.93 9.85 5.96
CA ILE A 94 17.89 9.54 4.97
C ILE A 94 16.66 10.42 5.21
N ALA A 95 16.24 10.59 6.47
CA ALA A 95 15.13 11.47 6.83
C ALA A 95 15.36 12.90 6.34
N ARG A 96 16.54 13.48 6.61
CA ARG A 96 16.88 14.83 6.16
C ARG A 96 16.86 14.95 4.64
N GLU A 97 17.52 14.03 3.94
CA GLU A 97 17.55 14.04 2.47
C GLU A 97 16.15 13.93 1.84
N MET A 98 15.23 13.15 2.45
CA MET A 98 13.84 13.05 2.00
C MET A 98 13.09 14.37 2.22
N VAL A 99 13.18 14.95 3.40
CA VAL A 99 12.50 16.21 3.73
C VAL A 99 13.02 17.34 2.84
N ASP A 100 14.34 17.47 2.69
CA ASP A 100 14.96 18.49 1.84
C ASP A 100 14.48 18.36 0.38
N PHE A 101 14.45 17.12 -0.15
CA PHE A 101 13.99 16.87 -1.51
C PHE A 101 12.51 17.22 -1.71
N VAL A 102 11.65 16.83 -0.78
CA VAL A 102 10.20 17.10 -0.84
C VAL A 102 9.93 18.59 -0.71
N THR A 103 10.61 19.27 0.21
CA THR A 103 10.46 20.71 0.44
C THR A 103 10.97 21.51 -0.76
N ALA A 104 12.11 21.13 -1.34
CA ALA A 104 12.62 21.76 -2.58
C ALA A 104 11.67 21.61 -3.77
N ALA A 105 10.86 20.55 -3.78
CA ALA A 105 9.81 20.32 -4.78
C ALA A 105 8.45 21.00 -4.46
N GLY A 106 8.39 21.81 -3.39
CA GLY A 106 7.17 22.52 -2.96
C GLY A 106 6.24 21.72 -2.04
N GLY A 107 6.70 20.58 -1.53
CA GLY A 107 5.98 19.83 -0.51
C GLY A 107 6.18 20.41 0.89
N ASN A 108 5.43 19.89 1.86
CA ASN A 108 5.36 20.41 3.23
C ASN A 108 5.78 19.40 4.31
N TRP A 109 6.57 18.39 3.97
CA TRP A 109 7.09 17.45 4.96
C TRP A 109 8.06 18.13 5.92
N THR A 110 8.03 17.72 7.17
CA THR A 110 8.97 18.12 8.21
C THR A 110 9.68 16.89 8.79
N LEU A 111 10.82 17.11 9.46
CA LEU A 111 11.47 16.02 10.20
C LEU A 111 10.58 15.53 11.34
N GLU A 112 9.83 16.42 11.97
CA GLU A 112 8.88 16.08 13.03
C GLU A 112 7.78 15.12 12.56
N ASP A 113 7.31 15.24 11.32
CA ASP A 113 6.33 14.30 10.73
C ASP A 113 6.90 12.87 10.64
N LEU A 114 8.19 12.74 10.36
CA LEU A 114 8.88 11.45 10.32
C LEU A 114 9.14 10.92 11.73
N GLU A 115 9.64 11.74 12.63
CA GLU A 115 9.98 11.39 14.02
C GLU A 115 8.76 10.92 14.83
N ARG A 116 7.60 11.54 14.57
CA ARG A 116 6.34 11.18 15.24
C ARG A 116 5.63 9.97 14.63
N TYR A 117 6.17 9.40 13.56
CA TYR A 117 5.50 8.27 12.93
C TYR A 117 5.56 7.03 13.82
N GLU A 118 4.40 6.49 14.16
CA GLU A 118 4.25 5.29 14.96
C GLU A 118 3.47 4.21 14.21
N VAL A 119 3.89 2.96 14.38
CA VAL A 119 3.10 1.81 13.92
C VAL A 119 1.90 1.63 14.84
N LYS A 120 0.72 1.52 14.25
CA LYS A 120 -0.51 1.22 14.98
C LYS A 120 -0.96 -0.20 14.66
N GLU A 121 -0.94 -1.08 15.64
CA GLU A 121 -1.59 -2.37 15.55
C GLU A 121 -3.11 -2.19 15.68
N ARG A 122 -3.86 -2.92 14.90
CA ARG A 122 -5.33 -2.82 14.89
C ARG A 122 -5.94 -4.21 14.82
N GLU A 123 -7.03 -4.41 15.53
CA GLU A 123 -7.82 -5.62 15.44
C GLU A 123 -8.39 -5.78 14.03
N PRO A 124 -8.35 -6.98 13.45
CA PRO A 124 -8.93 -7.24 12.15
C PRO A 124 -10.47 -7.14 12.18
N VAL A 125 -11.05 -6.82 11.03
CA VAL A 125 -12.51 -6.96 10.84
C VAL A 125 -12.81 -8.43 10.60
N VAL A 126 -13.72 -8.98 11.38
CA VAL A 126 -14.19 -10.36 11.26
C VAL A 126 -15.64 -10.35 10.78
N ILE A 127 -15.92 -11.11 9.74
CA ILE A 127 -17.24 -11.21 9.11
C ILE A 127 -17.62 -12.68 9.08
N GLU A 128 -18.83 -12.97 9.44
CA GLU A 128 -19.44 -14.29 9.21
C GLU A 128 -20.48 -14.17 8.10
N PHE A 129 -20.34 -14.99 7.08
CA PHE A 129 -21.28 -15.00 5.95
C PHE A 129 -21.36 -16.41 5.36
N ASN A 130 -22.56 -16.92 5.27
CA ASN A 130 -22.88 -18.26 4.72
C ASN A 130 -22.00 -19.38 5.30
N GLY A 131 -21.78 -19.37 6.61
CA GLY A 131 -20.97 -20.37 7.33
C GLY A 131 -19.44 -20.19 7.17
N ALA A 132 -18.99 -19.19 6.43
CA ALA A 132 -17.59 -18.85 6.29
C ALA A 132 -17.20 -17.69 7.22
N LYS A 133 -16.06 -17.83 7.90
CA LYS A 133 -15.42 -16.75 8.66
C LYS A 133 -14.39 -16.04 7.79
N ILE A 134 -14.60 -14.77 7.55
CA ILE A 134 -13.72 -13.90 6.74
C ILE A 134 -13.00 -12.95 7.68
N VAL A 135 -11.66 -12.95 7.63
CA VAL A 135 -10.82 -12.05 8.42
C VAL A 135 -10.13 -11.08 7.45
N THR A 136 -10.27 -9.78 7.67
CA THR A 136 -9.78 -8.77 6.74
C THR A 136 -9.23 -7.54 7.45
N ALA A 137 -8.53 -6.68 6.69
CA ALA A 137 -7.91 -5.49 7.22
C ALA A 137 -8.94 -4.47 7.73
N PRO A 138 -8.68 -3.84 8.89
CA PRO A 138 -9.48 -2.73 9.42
C PRO A 138 -9.15 -1.40 8.72
N LEU A 139 -9.81 -0.32 9.11
CA LEU A 139 -9.41 1.03 8.70
C LEU A 139 -7.93 1.30 9.05
N PRO A 140 -7.22 2.07 8.23
CA PRO A 140 -7.72 2.91 7.13
C PRO A 140 -8.02 2.18 5.81
N SER A 141 -7.83 0.85 5.75
CA SER A 141 -8.29 0.06 4.61
C SER A 141 -9.82 -0.07 4.67
N SER A 142 -10.50 0.58 3.73
CA SER A 142 -11.97 0.55 3.68
C SER A 142 -12.55 -0.77 3.19
N GLY A 143 -11.72 -1.61 2.54
CA GLY A 143 -12.20 -2.84 1.87
C GLY A 143 -12.90 -3.82 2.80
N GLY A 144 -12.36 -4.01 3.99
CA GLY A 144 -12.95 -4.91 4.99
C GLY A 144 -14.34 -4.48 5.45
N LEU A 145 -14.51 -3.19 5.77
CA LEU A 145 -15.80 -2.67 6.20
C LEU A 145 -16.84 -2.63 5.08
N VAL A 146 -16.41 -2.25 3.86
CA VAL A 146 -17.29 -2.30 2.67
C VAL A 146 -17.77 -3.74 2.44
N MET A 147 -16.88 -4.71 2.52
CA MET A 147 -17.22 -6.13 2.36
C MET A 147 -18.15 -6.62 3.48
N ALA A 148 -17.90 -6.23 4.73
CA ALA A 148 -18.77 -6.53 5.86
C ALA A 148 -20.18 -6.01 5.63
N GLN A 149 -20.32 -4.77 5.21
CA GLN A 149 -21.62 -4.16 4.91
C GLN A 149 -22.35 -4.85 3.76
N ILE A 150 -21.61 -5.17 2.66
CA ILE A 150 -22.20 -5.88 1.53
C ILE A 150 -22.74 -7.24 1.96
N PHE A 151 -21.94 -8.04 2.67
CA PHE A 151 -22.35 -9.36 3.12
C PHE A 151 -23.50 -9.30 4.12
N HIS A 152 -23.47 -8.34 5.04
CA HIS A 152 -24.57 -8.14 5.99
C HIS A 152 -25.90 -7.77 5.30
N ILE A 153 -25.85 -6.94 4.25
CA ILE A 153 -27.04 -6.64 3.45
C ILE A 153 -27.52 -7.91 2.71
N LEU A 154 -26.60 -8.68 2.10
CA LEU A 154 -26.97 -9.88 1.35
C LEU A 154 -27.52 -10.99 2.24
N ASP A 155 -27.06 -11.08 3.50
CA ASP A 155 -27.55 -12.06 4.49
C ASP A 155 -29.03 -11.87 4.84
N GLY A 156 -29.55 -10.64 4.70
CA GLY A 156 -30.98 -10.34 4.86
C GLY A 156 -31.89 -10.90 3.75
N PHE A 157 -31.30 -11.52 2.70
CA PHE A 157 -32.03 -12.07 1.57
C PHE A 157 -31.75 -13.57 1.42
N SER A 158 -32.71 -14.33 0.90
CA SER A 158 -32.50 -15.73 0.47
C SER A 158 -31.68 -15.76 -0.84
N PHE A 159 -30.45 -15.21 -0.79
CA PHE A 159 -29.62 -14.87 -1.96
C PHE A 159 -29.45 -16.05 -2.93
N TYR A 160 -29.10 -17.22 -2.41
CA TYR A 160 -28.85 -18.42 -3.24
C TYR A 160 -30.11 -19.02 -3.88
N ASN A 161 -31.29 -18.65 -3.41
CA ASN A 161 -32.58 -19.10 -3.95
C ASN A 161 -33.12 -18.14 -5.03
N GLN A 162 -32.41 -17.06 -5.34
CA GLN A 162 -32.81 -16.08 -6.32
C GLN A 162 -32.32 -16.46 -7.73
N SER A 163 -32.99 -15.94 -8.75
CA SER A 163 -32.49 -16.01 -10.14
C SER A 163 -31.16 -15.28 -10.28
N SER A 164 -30.33 -15.65 -11.25
CA SER A 164 -29.02 -15.01 -11.49
C SER A 164 -29.12 -13.50 -11.70
N SER A 165 -30.19 -13.03 -12.35
CA SER A 165 -30.43 -11.59 -12.53
C SER A 165 -30.77 -10.89 -11.21
N MET A 166 -31.52 -11.52 -10.33
CA MET A 166 -31.83 -10.98 -9.01
C MET A 166 -30.59 -11.01 -8.11
N GLN A 167 -29.79 -12.07 -8.15
CA GLN A 167 -28.50 -12.12 -7.42
C GLN A 167 -27.58 -10.96 -7.86
N ALA A 168 -27.44 -10.74 -9.15
CA ALA A 168 -26.67 -9.61 -9.68
C ALA A 168 -27.22 -8.26 -9.21
N HIS A 169 -28.55 -8.09 -9.25
CA HIS A 169 -29.20 -6.87 -8.76
C HIS A 169 -28.92 -6.62 -7.28
N LEU A 170 -29.08 -7.63 -6.42
CA LEU A 170 -28.82 -7.53 -4.99
C LEU A 170 -27.36 -7.17 -4.69
N VAL A 171 -26.40 -7.80 -5.38
CA VAL A 171 -24.98 -7.48 -5.22
C VAL A 171 -24.69 -6.03 -5.63
N ILE A 172 -25.19 -5.58 -6.78
CA ILE A 172 -25.00 -4.20 -7.26
C ILE A 172 -25.57 -3.19 -6.25
N GLU A 173 -26.78 -3.44 -5.75
CA GLU A 173 -27.41 -2.53 -4.78
C GLU A 173 -26.69 -2.53 -3.41
N ALA A 174 -26.22 -3.67 -2.95
CA ALA A 174 -25.40 -3.75 -1.74
C ALA A 174 -24.06 -3.01 -1.91
N MET A 175 -23.39 -3.21 -3.06
CA MET A 175 -22.15 -2.48 -3.39
C MET A 175 -22.38 -0.97 -3.45
N ARG A 176 -23.46 -0.51 -4.09
CA ARG A 176 -23.78 0.94 -4.15
C ARG A 176 -23.88 1.57 -2.75
N ARG A 177 -24.48 0.88 -1.81
CA ARG A 177 -24.59 1.34 -0.40
C ARG A 177 -23.24 1.34 0.29
N GLY A 178 -22.50 0.24 0.22
CA GLY A 178 -21.17 0.13 0.83
C GLY A 178 -20.20 1.18 0.31
N TYR A 179 -20.18 1.42 -1.01
CA TYR A 179 -19.31 2.45 -1.58
C TYR A 179 -19.78 3.89 -1.31
N ASN A 180 -21.10 4.13 -1.17
CA ASN A 180 -21.59 5.42 -0.74
C ASN A 180 -21.15 5.75 0.70
N ASP A 181 -21.26 4.77 1.60
CA ASP A 181 -20.83 4.94 2.98
C ASP A 181 -19.32 5.07 3.10
N ARG A 182 -18.57 4.30 2.28
CA ARG A 182 -17.12 4.46 2.14
C ARG A 182 -16.75 5.92 1.82
N ALA A 183 -17.41 6.52 0.84
CA ALA A 183 -17.10 7.87 0.40
C ALA A 183 -17.41 8.94 1.46
N ARG A 184 -18.38 8.68 2.33
CA ARG A 184 -18.87 9.65 3.33
C ARG A 184 -18.20 9.51 4.70
N PHE A 185 -17.87 8.28 5.09
CA PHE A 185 -17.59 7.97 6.50
C PHE A 185 -16.27 7.25 6.73
N MET A 186 -15.63 6.68 5.70
CA MET A 186 -14.43 5.88 5.91
C MET A 186 -13.16 6.66 5.64
N GLY A 187 -12.25 6.67 6.63
CA GLY A 187 -10.95 7.32 6.60
C GLY A 187 -10.06 6.78 7.70
N ASP A 188 -8.94 7.45 7.98
CA ASP A 188 -8.07 7.05 9.08
C ASP A 188 -8.75 7.33 10.43
N GLN A 189 -8.82 6.29 11.28
CA GLN A 189 -9.43 6.36 12.61
C GLN A 189 -8.74 7.38 13.54
N THR A 190 -7.46 7.67 13.32
CA THR A 190 -6.75 8.71 14.07
C THR A 190 -7.28 10.09 13.79
N SER A 191 -7.94 10.29 12.64
CA SER A 191 -8.53 11.56 12.19
C SER A 191 -10.05 11.64 12.34
N LEU A 192 -10.73 10.53 12.66
CA LEU A 192 -12.17 10.41 12.65
C LEU A 192 -12.76 10.06 14.03
N THR A 193 -13.24 11.06 14.73
CA THR A 193 -13.80 10.93 16.07
C THR A 193 -15.19 10.24 16.12
N ARG A 194 -15.85 9.91 15.00
CA ARG A 194 -17.29 9.56 14.95
C ARG A 194 -17.68 8.21 14.35
N LEU A 195 -16.76 7.35 13.90
CA LEU A 195 -17.13 6.17 13.10
C LEU A 195 -17.39 4.86 13.87
N TYR A 196 -17.16 4.82 15.19
CA TYR A 196 -17.29 3.59 15.99
C TYR A 196 -18.73 3.19 16.35
N ILE A 197 -19.74 3.99 16.02
CA ILE A 197 -21.11 3.80 16.55
C ILE A 197 -21.97 2.83 15.71
N TYR A 198 -21.60 2.52 14.47
CA TYR A 198 -22.48 1.81 13.53
C TYR A 198 -22.16 0.33 13.28
N TYR A 199 -21.12 -0.24 13.90
CA TYR A 199 -20.69 -1.62 13.62
C TYR A 199 -20.56 -2.51 14.87
N ARG A 200 -21.39 -2.26 15.89
CA ARG A 200 -21.65 -3.23 16.99
C ARG A 200 -22.94 -3.96 16.76
#